data_dda871fa3d2ba2d23977cca226143367
#
_entry.id   dda871fa3d2ba2d23977cca226143367
#
_cell.length_a   1.000
_cell.length_b   1.000
_cell.length_c   1.000
_cell.angle_alpha   90.00
_cell.angle_beta   90.00
_cell.angle_gamma   90.00
#
_symmetry.space_group_name_H-M   'P 1'
#
loop_
_entity.id
_entity.type
_entity.pdbx_description
1 polymer ?
#
loop_
_entity_poly.entity_id
_entity_poly.type
_entity_poly.pdbx_seq_one_letter_code
_entity_poly.pdbx_strand_id
1 'polypeptide(L)'
;MMKRIVLAVAVVALGVTAVVAQSDPIAARKAVMKENGKQSGIAREMIEGKQPFDMAKAKAVLANFAAVSEKGKNLWPDNSKSGGDTASLPAIWENKADFEAKLAKLSSDAKAQDAGVKDLDSFKAAMAEIGKDCGGCHNTYRKKPTT
;
A
#
# COMPACT_ATOMS: atom_id res chain seq x y z
N MET A 1 -0.46 68.38 -33.00
CA MET A 1 0.26 67.13 -33.26
C MET A 1 0.36 66.35 -31.95
N MET A 2 -0.53 65.40 -31.72
CA MET A 2 -0.51 64.57 -30.48
C MET A 2 0.25 63.29 -30.74
N LYS A 3 1.41 63.12 -30.03
CA LYS A 3 2.20 61.91 -30.07
C LYS A 3 1.54 60.84 -29.18
N ARG A 4 1.05 59.74 -29.77
CA ARG A 4 0.54 58.59 -29.07
C ARG A 4 1.72 57.73 -28.62
N ILE A 5 1.95 57.63 -27.31
CA ILE A 5 2.90 56.71 -26.70
C ILE A 5 2.17 55.39 -26.52
N VAL A 6 2.63 54.35 -27.23
CA VAL A 6 2.15 52.96 -27.06
C VAL A 6 3.06 52.33 -26.01
N LEU A 7 2.49 52.05 -24.82
CA LEU A 7 3.14 51.26 -23.76
C LEU A 7 2.98 49.78 -24.07
N ALA A 8 4.03 49.10 -24.46
CA ALA A 8 4.07 47.65 -24.58
C ALA A 8 4.27 47.04 -23.18
N VAL A 9 3.25 46.42 -22.65
CA VAL A 9 3.33 45.63 -21.42
C VAL A 9 3.82 44.22 -21.77
N ALA A 10 5.08 43.90 -21.45
CA ALA A 10 5.62 42.55 -21.55
C ALA A 10 5.13 41.73 -20.35
N VAL A 11 4.21 40.78 -20.60
CA VAL A 11 3.79 39.79 -19.60
C VAL A 11 4.84 38.68 -19.53
N VAL A 12 5.68 38.71 -18.51
CA VAL A 12 6.60 37.61 -18.20
C VAL A 12 5.78 36.51 -17.53
N ALA A 13 5.41 35.46 -18.27
CA ALA A 13 4.81 34.25 -17.70
C ALA A 13 5.91 33.49 -16.96
N LEU A 14 5.97 33.61 -15.63
CA LEU A 14 6.73 32.74 -14.76
C LEU A 14 6.06 31.36 -14.75
N GLY A 15 6.58 30.43 -15.57
CA GLY A 15 6.21 29.04 -15.53
C GLY A 15 6.66 28.43 -14.19
N VAL A 16 5.73 28.26 -13.27
CA VAL A 16 5.95 27.47 -12.06
C VAL A 16 5.96 26.01 -12.49
N THR A 17 7.14 25.45 -12.75
CA THR A 17 7.31 24.01 -12.85
C THR A 17 7.12 23.44 -11.44
N ALA A 18 5.92 22.89 -11.18
CA ALA A 18 5.70 22.07 -10.00
C ALA A 18 6.64 20.86 -10.10
N VAL A 19 7.77 20.90 -9.42
CA VAL A 19 8.57 19.72 -9.13
C VAL A 19 7.71 18.87 -8.21
N VAL A 20 6.99 17.91 -8.77
CA VAL A 20 6.37 16.85 -7.99
C VAL A 20 7.54 16.11 -7.35
N ALA A 21 7.79 16.37 -6.08
CA ALA A 21 8.75 15.61 -5.30
C ALA A 21 8.33 14.15 -5.39
N GLN A 22 9.06 13.37 -6.18
CA GLN A 22 8.81 11.95 -6.35
C GLN A 22 9.03 11.33 -4.98
N SER A 23 7.93 10.98 -4.29
CA SER A 23 7.99 10.39 -2.96
C SER A 23 8.92 9.18 -3.01
N ASP A 24 9.84 9.07 -2.04
CA ASP A 24 10.75 7.93 -1.93
C ASP A 24 9.96 6.62 -1.98
N PRO A 25 10.11 5.79 -3.02
CA PRO A 25 9.32 4.58 -3.19
C PRO A 25 9.60 3.55 -2.09
N ILE A 26 10.80 3.59 -1.48
CA ILE A 26 11.14 2.71 -0.35
C ILE A 26 10.36 3.15 0.89
N ALA A 27 10.35 4.43 1.20
CA ALA A 27 9.56 4.97 2.31
C ALA A 27 8.06 4.71 2.10
N ALA A 28 7.56 4.91 0.89
CA ALA A 28 6.14 4.70 0.55
C ALA A 28 5.70 3.23 0.74
N ARG A 29 6.46 2.24 0.22
CA ARG A 29 6.11 0.83 0.42
C ARG A 29 6.24 0.37 1.88
N LYS A 30 7.22 0.92 2.63
CA LYS A 30 7.32 0.70 4.08
C LYS A 30 6.08 1.24 4.81
N ALA A 31 5.57 2.41 4.42
CA ALA A 31 4.35 2.97 5.00
C ALA A 31 3.12 2.10 4.73
N VAL A 32 2.96 1.59 3.50
CA VAL A 32 1.87 0.64 3.17
C VAL A 32 1.96 -0.62 4.03
N MET A 33 3.15 -1.22 4.18
CA MET A 33 3.33 -2.42 4.99
C MET A 33 3.16 -2.16 6.50
N LYS A 34 3.55 -0.98 6.98
CA LYS A 34 3.32 -0.55 8.36
C LYS A 34 1.82 -0.44 8.66
N GLU A 35 1.06 0.15 7.75
CA GLU A 35 -0.40 0.23 7.90
C GLU A 35 -1.03 -1.16 7.89
N ASN A 36 -0.62 -2.06 6.99
CA ASN A 36 -1.08 -3.45 7.01
C ASN A 36 -0.79 -4.15 8.35
N GLY A 37 0.39 -3.93 8.92
CA GLY A 37 0.74 -4.45 10.25
C GLY A 37 -0.15 -3.92 11.37
N LYS A 38 -0.48 -2.62 11.33
CA LYS A 38 -1.42 -1.98 12.26
C LYS A 38 -2.82 -2.60 12.14
N GLN A 39 -3.34 -2.76 10.93
CA GLN A 39 -4.63 -3.37 10.68
C GLN A 39 -4.68 -4.84 11.13
N SER A 40 -3.60 -5.60 10.91
CA SER A 40 -3.43 -6.96 11.45
C SER A 40 -3.44 -6.99 12.98
N GLY A 41 -2.85 -5.98 13.64
CA GLY A 41 -2.89 -5.81 15.10
C GLY A 41 -4.32 -5.61 15.60
N ILE A 42 -5.08 -4.71 14.99
CA ILE A 42 -6.51 -4.46 15.33
C ILE A 42 -7.32 -5.75 15.18
N ALA A 43 -7.13 -6.48 14.07
CA ALA A 43 -7.80 -7.75 13.86
C ALA A 43 -7.46 -8.76 14.96
N ARG A 44 -6.18 -8.89 15.31
CA ARG A 44 -5.70 -9.81 16.34
C ARG A 44 -6.31 -9.50 17.70
N GLU A 45 -6.39 -8.24 18.10
CA GLU A 45 -6.98 -7.86 19.39
C GLU A 45 -8.45 -8.28 19.50
N MET A 46 -9.23 -8.14 18.43
CA MET A 46 -10.61 -8.65 18.37
C MET A 46 -10.68 -10.17 18.41
N ILE A 47 -9.82 -10.86 17.64
CA ILE A 47 -9.77 -12.31 17.54
C ILE A 47 -9.35 -12.96 18.86
N GLU A 48 -8.41 -12.36 19.58
CA GLU A 48 -7.92 -12.83 20.90
C GLU A 48 -8.83 -12.40 22.08
N GLY A 49 -9.92 -11.69 21.82
CA GLY A 49 -10.84 -11.21 22.84
C GLY A 49 -10.29 -10.08 23.72
N LYS A 50 -9.17 -9.46 23.32
CA LYS A 50 -8.60 -8.28 24.01
C LYS A 50 -9.43 -7.02 23.81
N GLN A 51 -10.18 -6.99 22.71
CA GLN A 51 -11.21 -5.99 22.41
C GLN A 51 -12.49 -6.70 21.96
N PRO A 52 -13.68 -6.13 22.26
CA PRO A 52 -14.93 -6.62 21.70
C PRO A 52 -14.88 -6.63 20.16
N PHE A 53 -15.53 -7.63 19.55
CA PHE A 53 -15.72 -7.63 18.10
C PHE A 53 -16.54 -6.42 17.67
N ASP A 54 -16.02 -5.69 16.69
CA ASP A 54 -16.63 -4.52 16.08
C ASP A 54 -16.70 -4.71 14.57
N MET A 55 -17.90 -4.80 14.03
CA MET A 55 -18.12 -5.01 12.60
C MET A 55 -17.53 -3.90 11.75
N ALA A 56 -17.62 -2.64 12.15
CA ALA A 56 -17.09 -1.53 11.39
C ALA A 56 -15.55 -1.58 11.33
N LYS A 57 -14.89 -1.92 12.44
CA LYS A 57 -13.44 -2.14 12.46
C LYS A 57 -13.04 -3.34 11.62
N ALA A 58 -13.76 -4.45 11.69
CA ALA A 58 -13.48 -5.64 10.87
C ALA A 58 -13.56 -5.34 9.37
N LYS A 59 -14.60 -4.61 8.95
CA LYS A 59 -14.74 -4.12 7.57
C LYS A 59 -13.61 -3.16 7.17
N ALA A 60 -13.21 -2.24 8.04
CA ALA A 60 -12.10 -1.32 7.77
C ALA A 60 -10.76 -2.05 7.60
N VAL A 61 -10.51 -3.09 8.40
CA VAL A 61 -9.33 -3.97 8.27
C VAL A 61 -9.29 -4.62 6.88
N LEU A 62 -10.38 -5.25 6.45
CA LEU A 62 -10.45 -5.92 5.14
C LEU A 62 -10.38 -4.91 3.99
N ALA A 63 -11.02 -3.76 4.10
CA ALA A 63 -10.93 -2.68 3.12
C ALA A 63 -9.49 -2.16 2.94
N ASN A 64 -8.69 -2.11 4.02
CA ASN A 64 -7.28 -1.74 3.91
C ASN A 64 -6.51 -2.77 3.08
N PHE A 65 -6.68 -4.08 3.32
CA PHE A 65 -6.02 -5.13 2.53
C PHE A 65 -6.51 -5.15 1.08
N ALA A 66 -7.79 -4.90 0.85
CA ALA A 66 -8.37 -4.77 -0.48
C ALA A 66 -7.73 -3.63 -1.31
N ALA A 67 -7.25 -2.58 -0.65
CA ALA A 67 -6.61 -1.45 -1.30
C ALA A 67 -5.09 -1.63 -1.54
N VAL A 68 -4.48 -2.72 -1.09
CA VAL A 68 -3.01 -2.92 -1.13
C VAL A 68 -2.46 -2.93 -2.56
N SER A 69 -3.15 -3.57 -3.50
CA SER A 69 -2.71 -3.62 -4.90
C SER A 69 -2.58 -2.23 -5.51
N GLU A 70 -3.59 -1.38 -5.33
CA GLU A 70 -3.55 0.00 -5.84
C GLU A 70 -2.51 0.85 -5.11
N LYS A 71 -2.43 0.77 -3.80
CA LYS A 71 -1.43 1.51 -2.99
C LYS A 71 -0.01 1.10 -3.33
N GLY A 72 0.21 -0.18 -3.67
CA GLY A 72 1.52 -0.76 -3.95
C GLY A 72 1.97 -0.68 -5.40
N LYS A 73 1.07 -0.48 -6.35
CA LYS A 73 1.25 -0.66 -7.79
C LYS A 73 2.55 -0.08 -8.38
N ASN A 74 2.99 1.08 -7.92
CA ASN A 74 4.14 1.80 -8.49
C ASN A 74 5.30 1.96 -7.49
N LEU A 75 5.34 1.18 -6.42
CA LEU A 75 6.30 1.36 -5.34
C LEU A 75 7.59 0.54 -5.50
N TRP A 76 7.74 -0.19 -6.60
CA TRP A 76 8.94 -0.98 -6.91
C TRP A 76 9.56 -0.59 -8.27
N PRO A 77 9.95 0.69 -8.48
CA PRO A 77 10.72 1.06 -9.67
C PRO A 77 12.15 0.50 -9.58
N ASP A 78 12.81 0.38 -10.73
CA ASP A 78 14.15 -0.23 -10.83
C ASP A 78 15.22 0.47 -9.98
N ASN A 79 15.12 1.78 -9.82
CA ASN A 79 16.04 2.58 -9.00
C ASN A 79 15.81 2.46 -7.48
N SER A 80 14.92 1.56 -7.03
CA SER A 80 14.61 1.33 -5.61
C SER A 80 14.90 -0.09 -5.12
N LYS A 81 15.72 -0.83 -5.88
CA LYS A 81 16.12 -2.23 -5.55
C LYS A 81 16.93 -2.31 -4.27
N SER A 82 17.70 -1.29 -3.96
CA SER A 82 18.60 -1.23 -2.79
C SER A 82 18.57 0.15 -2.12
N GLY A 83 19.15 0.23 -0.94
CA GLY A 83 19.21 1.46 -0.15
C GLY A 83 18.03 1.63 0.80
N GLY A 84 18.03 2.74 1.56
CA GLY A 84 16.92 3.16 2.41
C GLY A 84 16.41 2.11 3.41
N ASP A 85 17.23 1.18 3.86
CA ASP A 85 16.83 0.12 4.80
C ASP A 85 15.63 -0.72 4.26
N THR A 86 15.66 -1.06 2.97
CA THR A 86 14.62 -1.87 2.35
C THR A 86 14.68 -3.32 2.79
N ALA A 87 13.53 -3.90 3.14
CA ALA A 87 13.36 -5.33 3.33
C ALA A 87 12.96 -6.08 2.06
N SER A 88 12.80 -5.41 0.93
CA SER A 88 12.48 -6.03 -0.36
C SER A 88 13.67 -6.83 -0.87
N LEU A 89 13.43 -8.04 -1.36
CA LEU A 89 14.44 -8.87 -2.02
C LEU A 89 14.53 -8.56 -3.52
N PRO A 90 15.70 -8.75 -4.17
CA PRO A 90 15.85 -8.61 -5.63
C PRO A 90 14.87 -9.44 -6.43
N ALA A 91 14.42 -10.57 -5.90
CA ALA A 91 13.44 -11.47 -6.50
C ALA A 91 12.14 -10.77 -6.95
N ILE A 92 11.78 -9.60 -6.35
CA ILE A 92 10.65 -8.80 -6.79
C ILE A 92 10.80 -8.34 -8.24
N TRP A 93 11.99 -7.87 -8.61
CA TRP A 93 12.29 -7.35 -9.94
C TRP A 93 12.60 -8.46 -10.95
N GLU A 94 13.11 -9.59 -10.47
CA GLU A 94 13.37 -10.79 -11.27
C GLU A 94 12.06 -11.51 -11.65
N ASN A 95 11.05 -11.47 -10.77
CA ASN A 95 9.75 -12.13 -10.94
C ASN A 95 8.58 -11.15 -10.75
N LYS A 96 8.64 -10.01 -11.42
CA LYS A 96 7.71 -8.89 -11.22
C LYS A 96 6.25 -9.29 -11.45
N ALA A 97 5.97 -10.09 -12.45
CA ALA A 97 4.62 -10.55 -12.77
C ALA A 97 4.02 -11.40 -11.62
N ASP A 98 4.78 -12.35 -11.04
CA ASP A 98 4.31 -13.13 -9.89
C ASP A 98 4.14 -12.26 -8.65
N PHE A 99 5.04 -11.32 -8.40
CA PHE A 99 4.93 -10.38 -7.30
C PHE A 99 3.65 -9.53 -7.41
N GLU A 100 3.38 -8.96 -8.59
CA GLU A 100 2.17 -8.17 -8.85
C GLU A 100 0.90 -9.03 -8.74
N ALA A 101 0.94 -10.28 -9.22
CA ALA A 101 -0.16 -11.22 -9.06
C ALA A 101 -0.47 -11.53 -7.59
N LYS A 102 0.55 -11.65 -6.73
CA LYS A 102 0.35 -11.84 -5.28
C LYS A 102 -0.26 -10.61 -4.61
N LEU A 103 0.11 -9.40 -5.00
CA LEU A 103 -0.54 -8.18 -4.52
C LEU A 103 -2.00 -8.11 -4.97
N ALA A 104 -2.27 -8.44 -6.23
CA ALA A 104 -3.62 -8.48 -6.77
C ALA A 104 -4.48 -9.54 -6.08
N LYS A 105 -3.90 -10.72 -5.81
CA LYS A 105 -4.58 -11.81 -5.10
C LYS A 105 -5.01 -11.38 -3.69
N LEU A 106 -4.10 -10.79 -2.89
CA LEU A 106 -4.43 -10.27 -1.57
C LEU A 106 -5.60 -9.28 -1.63
N SER A 107 -5.59 -8.37 -2.61
CA SER A 107 -6.68 -7.39 -2.77
C SER A 107 -8.00 -8.05 -3.16
N SER A 108 -7.97 -9.03 -4.06
CA SER A 108 -9.15 -9.79 -4.48
C SER A 108 -9.74 -10.61 -3.34
N ASP A 109 -8.89 -11.32 -2.61
CA ASP A 109 -9.32 -12.17 -1.51
C ASP A 109 -9.88 -11.34 -0.35
N ALA A 110 -9.27 -10.21 -0.03
CA ALA A 110 -9.79 -9.31 0.99
C ALA A 110 -11.20 -8.78 0.63
N LYS A 111 -11.45 -8.44 -0.63
CA LYS A 111 -12.79 -8.06 -1.12
C LYS A 111 -13.80 -9.22 -1.01
N ALA A 112 -13.37 -10.42 -1.40
CA ALA A 112 -14.24 -11.60 -1.32
C ALA A 112 -14.57 -11.96 0.13
N GLN A 113 -13.59 -11.91 1.02
CA GLN A 113 -13.77 -12.18 2.44
C GLN A 113 -14.68 -11.14 3.12
N ASP A 114 -14.54 -9.85 2.75
CA ASP A 114 -15.37 -8.77 3.30
C ASP A 114 -16.87 -9.03 3.10
N ALA A 115 -17.26 -9.58 1.97
CA ALA A 115 -18.66 -9.91 1.68
C ALA A 115 -19.22 -10.99 2.62
N GLY A 116 -18.36 -11.88 3.13
CA GLY A 116 -18.74 -13.00 3.99
C GLY A 116 -18.74 -12.71 5.50
N VAL A 117 -18.14 -11.60 5.94
CA VAL A 117 -18.04 -11.29 7.38
C VAL A 117 -19.35 -10.79 7.94
N LYS A 118 -19.86 -11.52 8.93
CA LYS A 118 -21.12 -11.23 9.65
C LYS A 118 -20.97 -11.30 11.18
N ASP A 119 -19.90 -11.91 11.68
CA ASP A 119 -19.61 -12.14 13.09
C ASP A 119 -18.11 -12.39 13.32
N LEU A 120 -17.70 -12.58 14.58
CA LEU A 120 -16.31 -12.83 14.93
C LEU A 120 -15.76 -14.11 14.28
N ASP A 121 -16.53 -15.16 14.16
CA ASP A 121 -16.03 -16.44 13.64
C ASP A 121 -15.78 -16.36 12.14
N SER A 122 -16.69 -15.75 11.38
CA SER A 122 -16.46 -15.45 9.96
C SER A 122 -15.29 -14.49 9.74
N PHE A 123 -15.09 -13.53 10.64
CA PHE A 123 -13.92 -12.64 10.59
C PHE A 123 -12.61 -13.39 10.88
N LYS A 124 -12.58 -14.30 11.86
CA LYS A 124 -11.41 -15.17 12.10
C LYS A 124 -11.05 -15.99 10.86
N ALA A 125 -12.05 -16.59 10.21
CA ALA A 125 -11.83 -17.35 8.98
C ALA A 125 -11.27 -16.45 7.86
N ALA A 126 -11.84 -15.27 7.66
CA ALA A 126 -11.36 -14.30 6.69
C ALA A 126 -9.90 -13.91 6.94
N MET A 127 -9.54 -13.59 8.19
CA MET A 127 -8.17 -13.21 8.54
C MET A 127 -7.16 -14.37 8.42
N ALA A 128 -7.60 -15.62 8.56
CA ALA A 128 -6.75 -16.78 8.30
C ALA A 128 -6.38 -16.89 6.83
N GLU A 129 -7.30 -16.63 5.90
CA GLU A 129 -7.01 -16.61 4.45
C GLU A 129 -6.08 -15.44 4.09
N ILE A 130 -6.35 -14.23 4.57
CA ILE A 130 -5.47 -13.07 4.39
C ILE A 130 -4.05 -13.35 4.92
N GLY A 131 -3.94 -14.05 6.05
CA GLY A 131 -2.65 -14.47 6.61
C GLY A 131 -1.84 -15.37 5.69
N LYS A 132 -2.48 -16.28 4.94
CA LYS A 132 -1.81 -17.13 3.93
C LYS A 132 -1.24 -16.29 2.78
N ASP A 133 -1.97 -15.29 2.29
CA ASP A 133 -1.48 -14.39 1.24
C ASP A 133 -0.29 -13.57 1.70
N CYS A 134 -0.36 -13.02 2.91
CA CYS A 134 0.75 -12.29 3.53
C CYS A 134 2.01 -13.18 3.64
N GLY A 135 1.87 -14.39 4.16
CA GLY A 135 2.95 -15.36 4.31
C GLY A 135 3.53 -15.80 2.96
N GLY A 136 2.68 -16.12 2.00
CA GLY A 136 3.08 -16.58 0.67
C GLY A 136 3.91 -15.55 -0.10
N CYS A 137 3.56 -14.26 0.03
CA CYS A 137 4.33 -13.17 -0.55
C CYS A 137 5.65 -12.93 0.22
N HIS A 138 5.60 -12.82 1.54
CA HIS A 138 6.75 -12.51 2.39
C HIS A 138 7.83 -13.60 2.37
N ASN A 139 7.46 -14.87 2.23
CA ASN A 139 8.42 -15.96 2.14
C ASN A 139 9.33 -15.87 0.91
N THR A 140 8.83 -15.29 -0.19
CA THR A 140 9.56 -15.18 -1.45
C THR A 140 10.25 -13.82 -1.62
N TYR A 141 9.60 -12.75 -1.18
CA TYR A 141 9.93 -11.37 -1.59
C TYR A 141 10.43 -10.47 -0.47
N ARG A 142 10.45 -10.93 0.79
CA ARG A 142 10.87 -10.15 1.94
C ARG A 142 12.08 -10.78 2.62
N LYS A 143 13.07 -9.97 3.00
CA LYS A 143 14.16 -10.39 3.90
C LYS A 143 13.55 -10.92 5.21
N LYS A 144 14.06 -12.06 5.68
CA LYS A 144 13.67 -12.55 7.01
C LYS A 144 14.14 -11.55 8.07
N PRO A 145 13.34 -11.31 9.13
CA PRO A 145 13.82 -10.54 10.26
C PRO A 145 15.10 -11.19 10.81
N THR A 146 16.11 -10.37 11.07
CA THR A 146 17.25 -10.81 11.89
C THR A 146 16.75 -10.93 13.33
N THR A 147 16.82 -12.12 13.88
CA THR A 147 16.56 -12.39 15.30
C THR A 147 17.70 -11.83 16.14
#